data_9421b3c29b450a49bc147dcfdb3b2813
#
_entry.id   9421b3c29b450a49bc147dcfdb3b2813
#
_cell.length_a   1.000
_cell.length_b   1.000
_cell.length_c   1.000
_cell.angle_alpha   90.00
_cell.angle_beta   90.00
_cell.angle_gamma   90.00
#
_symmetry.space_group_name_H-M   'P 1'
#
loop_
_entity.id
_entity.type
_entity.pdbx_description
1 polymer ?
#
loop_
_entity_poly.entity_id
_entity_poly.type
_entity_poly.pdbx_seq_one_letter_code
_entity_poly.pdbx_strand_id
1 'polypeptide(L)'
;MRKIKGWLIIIMLLLSVFGAASCGGENTYDPITASEAKAIMDTEKDYIIIDARTEAEFAEGHIKDAILIPEYEIASRAEAEIPDKDTLILVYCRSGRRSKIASEELVKMGYTNVKEFGGIIDWPYEIVK
;
A
#
# COMPACT_ATOMS: atom_id res chain seq x y z
N MET A 1 47.00 -48.06 -18.92
CA MET A 1 46.60 -47.50 -18.86
C MET A 1 45.72 -46.75 -18.65
N ARG A 2 45.37 -46.31 -18.37
CA ARG A 2 44.64 -45.65 -18.14
C ARG A 2 44.16 -44.61 -18.08
N LYS A 3 43.66 -44.20 -18.04
CA LYS A 3 43.20 -43.21 -18.11
C LYS A 3 42.07 -42.74 -17.73
N ILE A 4 41.64 -42.23 -17.20
CA ILE A 4 40.57 -41.83 -16.79
C ILE A 4 40.45 -40.63 -16.71
N LYS A 5 40.61 -40.05 -16.85
CA LYS A 5 40.54 -38.96 -16.78
C LYS A 5 39.56 -38.18 -17.05
N GLY A 6 39.24 -37.55 -16.98
CA GLY A 6 38.48 -36.85 -17.35
C GLY A 6 37.28 -36.66 -16.90
N TRP A 7 36.88 -36.83 -16.25
CA TRP A 7 35.60 -36.63 -16.04
C TRP A 7 35.43 -35.93 -14.94
N LEU A 8 36.22 -35.55 -14.47
CA LEU A 8 35.93 -34.91 -13.43
C LEU A 8 35.56 -33.66 -13.67
N ILE A 9 35.51 -33.19 -14.53
CA ILE A 9 35.24 -31.97 -14.80
C ILE A 9 33.99 -31.56 -14.77
N ILE A 10 33.23 -32.12 -14.99
CA ILE A 10 32.01 -31.73 -15.08
C ILE A 10 31.43 -31.13 -14.03
N ILE A 11 31.68 -31.20 -13.11
CA ILE A 11 31.00 -30.70 -12.13
C ILE A 11 30.85 -29.39 -11.94
N MET A 12 31.39 -28.76 -12.20
CA MET A 12 31.28 -27.54 -11.87
C MET A 12 30.36 -26.75 -12.33
N LEU A 13 29.86 -26.67 -12.71
CA LEU A 13 29.03 -25.87 -13.20
C LEU A 13 27.90 -25.59 -12.63
N LEU A 14 27.51 -25.80 -12.13
CA LEU A 14 26.33 -25.54 -11.65
C LEU A 14 26.19 -24.45 -10.92
N LEU A 15 26.67 -23.81 -10.80
CA LEU A 15 26.54 -22.76 -10.07
C LEU A 15 25.71 -21.90 -10.42
N SER A 16 25.03 -21.88 -10.55
CA SER A 16 24.23 -21.01 -10.80
C SER A 16 23.76 -20.07 -10.43
N VAL A 17 23.82 -19.63 -10.36
CA VAL A 17 23.30 -18.62 -10.20
C VAL A 17 22.30 -18.18 -9.73
N PHE A 18 22.02 -17.80 -9.29
CA PHE A 18 21.02 -17.36 -8.84
C PHE A 18 20.79 -16.15 -8.71
N GLY A 19 20.64 -15.67 -9.02
CA GLY A 19 20.33 -14.54 -9.17
C GLY A 19 19.47 -13.90 -8.59
N ALA A 20 19.30 -13.69 -8.01
CA ALA A 20 18.44 -13.06 -7.35
C ALA A 20 17.88 -11.99 -7.62
N ALA A 21 17.75 -11.66 -8.14
CA ALA A 21 17.07 -10.69 -8.45
C ALA A 21 16.44 -9.93 -7.68
N SER A 22 15.93 -9.95 -7.37
CA SER A 22 15.16 -9.24 -6.64
C SER A 22 15.09 -8.02 -6.57
N CYS A 23 15.40 -7.55 -6.61
CA CYS A 23 15.27 -6.38 -6.49
C CYS A 23 14.28 -5.74 -6.75
N GLY A 24 14.04 -5.46 -7.06
CA GLY A 24 13.10 -4.80 -7.37
C GLY A 24 12.13 -4.45 -6.71
N GLY A 25 11.78 -4.56 -6.34
CA GLY A 25 10.77 -4.28 -5.76
C GLY A 25 10.52 -3.15 -5.07
N GLU A 26 10.56 -2.11 -5.47
CA GLU A 26 10.13 -1.09 -4.78
C GLU A 26 8.74 -1.29 -4.54
N ASN A 27 8.26 -1.38 -3.37
CA ASN A 27 6.88 -1.43 -3.03
C ASN A 27 6.26 -0.12 -3.42
N THR A 28 5.11 -0.11 -3.99
CA THR A 28 4.41 1.11 -4.33
C THR A 28 2.95 0.96 -3.93
N TYR A 29 2.25 2.07 -3.82
CA TYR A 29 0.83 1.99 -3.56
C TYR A 29 0.11 1.73 -4.89
N ASP A 30 -1.13 1.28 -4.78
CA ASP A 30 -1.93 0.90 -5.94
C ASP A 30 -3.04 1.94 -6.13
N PRO A 31 -3.01 2.72 -7.20
CA PRO A 31 -4.11 3.67 -7.45
C PRO A 31 -5.34 2.92 -7.97
N ILE A 32 -6.47 3.20 -7.37
CA ILE A 32 -7.73 2.57 -7.78
C ILE A 32 -8.80 3.65 -7.93
N THR A 33 -9.91 3.29 -8.54
CA THR A 33 -11.02 4.21 -8.72
C THR A 33 -11.94 4.23 -7.50
N ALA A 34 -12.81 5.22 -7.44
CA ALA A 34 -13.82 5.28 -6.38
C ALA A 34 -14.70 4.04 -6.39
N SER A 35 -15.10 3.56 -7.57
CA SER A 35 -15.94 2.38 -7.64
C SER A 35 -15.21 1.12 -7.20
N GLU A 36 -13.93 1.02 -7.50
CA GLU A 36 -13.12 -0.10 -7.02
C GLU A 36 -12.98 -0.06 -5.50
N ALA A 37 -12.77 1.12 -4.95
CA ALA A 37 -12.70 1.28 -3.50
C ALA A 37 -14.04 0.89 -2.85
N LYS A 38 -15.16 1.32 -3.44
CA LYS A 38 -16.47 0.98 -2.92
C LYS A 38 -16.71 -0.52 -2.95
N ALA A 39 -16.27 -1.18 -4.02
CA ALA A 39 -16.42 -2.64 -4.12
C ALA A 39 -15.63 -3.34 -3.01
N ILE A 40 -14.43 -2.86 -2.70
CA ILE A 40 -13.65 -3.42 -1.60
C ILE A 40 -14.38 -3.21 -0.28
N MET A 41 -14.90 -2.02 -0.05
CA MET A 41 -15.64 -1.73 1.19
C MET A 41 -16.87 -2.60 1.34
N ASP A 42 -17.50 -2.96 0.23
CA ASP A 42 -18.72 -3.77 0.26
C ASP A 42 -18.44 -5.26 0.41
N THR A 43 -17.26 -5.73 0.03
CA THR A 43 -16.98 -7.17 0.00
C THR A 43 -15.94 -7.64 1.00
N GLU A 44 -15.03 -6.77 1.43
CA GLU A 44 -14.00 -7.14 2.38
C GLU A 44 -14.41 -6.78 3.80
N LYS A 45 -13.83 -7.45 4.77
CA LYS A 45 -14.16 -7.17 6.15
C LYS A 45 -13.02 -6.52 6.89
N ASP A 46 -11.80 -6.86 6.50
CA ASP A 46 -10.63 -6.38 7.22
C ASP A 46 -9.89 -5.35 6.39
N TYR A 47 -10.26 -4.10 6.55
CA TYR A 47 -9.55 -3.01 5.90
C TYR A 47 -9.66 -1.77 6.76
N ILE A 48 -8.79 -0.80 6.50
CA ILE A 48 -8.84 0.49 7.18
C ILE A 48 -8.91 1.57 6.11
N ILE A 49 -9.78 2.55 6.31
CA ILE A 49 -9.88 3.70 5.43
C ILE A 49 -9.21 4.87 6.13
N ILE A 50 -8.26 5.52 5.48
CA ILE A 50 -7.61 6.72 6.01
C ILE A 50 -8.10 7.94 5.26
N ASP A 51 -8.61 8.92 5.99
CA ASP A 51 -8.89 10.23 5.47
C ASP A 51 -7.66 11.07 5.78
N ALA A 52 -6.96 11.50 4.75
CA ALA A 52 -5.69 12.21 4.90
C ALA A 52 -5.85 13.73 4.94
N ARG A 53 -7.10 14.20 5.16
CA ARG A 53 -7.40 15.63 5.19
C ARG A 53 -7.19 16.21 6.59
N THR A 54 -7.71 17.39 6.82
CA THR A 54 -7.62 18.05 8.12
C THR A 54 -8.80 17.66 8.99
N GLU A 55 -8.69 17.97 10.28
CA GLU A 55 -9.74 17.72 11.23
C GLU A 55 -11.02 18.49 10.84
N ALA A 56 -10.87 19.76 10.42
CA ALA A 56 -12.03 20.55 10.02
C ALA A 56 -12.73 19.94 8.80
N GLU A 57 -11.99 19.48 7.83
CA GLU A 57 -12.58 18.85 6.65
C GLU A 57 -13.30 17.55 7.01
N PHE A 58 -12.70 16.76 7.88
CA PHE A 58 -13.28 15.49 8.33
C PHE A 58 -14.62 15.76 9.02
N ALA A 59 -14.68 16.80 9.86
CA ALA A 59 -15.89 17.12 10.59
C ALA A 59 -17.03 17.57 9.67
N GLU A 60 -16.69 18.11 8.50
CA GLU A 60 -17.72 18.55 7.56
C GLU A 60 -18.35 17.38 6.79
N GLY A 61 -17.71 16.25 6.78
CA GLY A 61 -18.21 15.04 6.12
C GLY A 61 -17.06 14.15 5.72
N HIS A 62 -17.23 12.86 5.89
CA HIS A 62 -16.19 11.89 5.58
C HIS A 62 -16.83 10.56 5.19
N ILE A 63 -16.04 9.68 4.63
CA ILE A 63 -16.51 8.34 4.27
C ILE A 63 -16.72 7.54 5.57
N LYS A 64 -17.80 6.85 5.66
CA LYS A 64 -18.15 6.09 6.86
C LYS A 64 -17.00 5.16 7.24
N ASP A 65 -16.71 5.09 8.51
CA ASP A 65 -15.67 4.26 9.12
C ASP A 65 -14.24 4.71 8.82
N ALA A 66 -14.05 5.83 8.12
CA ALA A 66 -12.70 6.34 7.88
C ALA A 66 -12.10 6.86 9.19
N ILE A 67 -10.81 6.63 9.36
CA ILE A 67 -10.09 7.24 10.47
C ILE A 67 -9.31 8.42 9.92
N LEU A 68 -9.21 9.45 10.72
CA LEU A 68 -8.52 10.65 10.30
C LEU A 68 -7.04 10.57 10.67
N ILE A 69 -6.19 10.56 9.67
CA ILE A 69 -4.76 10.74 9.87
C ILE A 69 -4.32 11.73 8.81
N PRO A 70 -4.23 13.01 9.14
CA PRO A 70 -3.79 14.02 8.16
C PRO A 70 -2.48 13.60 7.51
N GLU A 71 -2.29 13.96 6.23
CA GLU A 71 -1.14 13.46 5.50
C GLU A 71 0.19 13.80 6.16
N TYR A 72 0.27 14.93 6.85
CA TYR A 72 1.51 15.32 7.52
C TYR A 72 1.70 14.60 8.87
N GLU A 73 0.75 13.77 9.30
CA GLU A 73 0.87 13.00 10.54
C GLU A 73 1.04 11.51 10.30
N ILE A 74 1.07 11.08 9.06
CA ILE A 74 1.20 9.65 8.75
C ILE A 74 2.45 9.06 9.40
N ALA A 75 3.59 9.73 9.25
CA ALA A 75 4.85 9.19 9.76
C ALA A 75 4.83 9.00 11.27
N SER A 76 4.14 9.86 11.99
CA SER A 76 4.15 9.80 13.44
C SER A 76 3.01 8.97 14.04
N ARG A 77 1.95 8.71 13.28
CA ARG A 77 0.78 8.06 13.84
C ARG A 77 0.45 6.68 13.28
N ALA A 78 0.84 6.42 12.04
CA ALA A 78 0.37 5.21 11.37
C ALA A 78 0.73 3.93 12.11
N GLU A 79 1.95 3.81 12.58
CA GLU A 79 2.37 2.56 13.21
C GLU A 79 1.63 2.25 14.49
N ALA A 80 1.27 3.28 15.25
CA ALA A 80 0.51 3.06 16.48
C ALA A 80 -0.94 2.68 16.17
N GLU A 81 -1.50 3.27 15.12
CA GLU A 81 -2.91 3.03 14.80
C GLU A 81 -3.12 1.84 13.88
N ILE A 82 -2.11 1.49 13.08
CA ILE A 82 -2.18 0.35 12.17
C ILE A 82 -0.89 -0.44 12.33
N PRO A 83 -0.78 -1.24 13.36
CA PRO A 83 0.47 -1.96 13.63
C PRO A 83 0.80 -3.07 12.62
N ASP A 84 -0.19 -3.64 11.97
CA ASP A 84 0.05 -4.71 11.00
C ASP A 84 0.36 -4.10 9.64
N LYS A 85 1.59 -4.28 9.18
CA LYS A 85 2.05 -3.69 7.92
C LYS A 85 1.41 -4.30 6.68
N ASP A 86 0.72 -5.42 6.81
CA ASP A 86 0.03 -6.04 5.69
C ASP A 86 -1.46 -5.69 5.64
N THR A 87 -1.92 -4.83 6.52
CA THR A 87 -3.31 -4.38 6.53
C THR A 87 -3.67 -3.74 5.20
N LEU A 88 -4.84 -4.07 4.68
CA LEU A 88 -5.36 -3.41 3.49
C LEU A 88 -5.78 -1.99 3.90
N ILE A 89 -5.13 -1.00 3.32
CA ILE A 89 -5.39 0.40 3.65
C ILE A 89 -5.88 1.13 2.41
N LEU A 90 -7.01 1.81 2.56
CA LEU A 90 -7.61 2.60 1.49
C LEU A 90 -7.46 4.06 1.88
N VAL A 91 -6.83 4.87 1.04
CA VAL A 91 -6.48 6.24 1.39
C VAL A 91 -7.14 7.22 0.46
N TYR A 92 -7.75 8.27 1.00
CA TYR A 92 -8.30 9.34 0.19
C TYR A 92 -8.05 10.70 0.84
N CYS A 93 -8.28 11.76 0.08
CA CYS A 93 -8.24 13.09 0.64
C CYS A 93 -9.34 13.94 -0.02
N ARG A 94 -9.11 15.21 -0.30
CA ARG A 94 -10.14 16.02 -0.94
C ARG A 94 -10.12 15.84 -2.44
N SER A 95 -8.96 16.00 -3.07
CA SER A 95 -8.84 15.92 -4.53
C SER A 95 -7.77 14.94 -5.01
N GLY A 96 -7.07 14.27 -4.13
CA GLY A 96 -6.10 13.24 -4.50
C GLY A 96 -4.64 13.57 -4.25
N ARG A 97 -4.28 14.83 -4.04
CA ARG A 97 -2.87 15.19 -3.87
C ARG A 97 -2.31 14.70 -2.53
N ARG A 98 -3.01 15.00 -1.44
CA ARG A 98 -2.55 14.61 -0.10
C ARG A 98 -2.61 13.10 0.11
N SER A 99 -3.58 12.44 -0.49
CA SER A 99 -3.70 10.99 -0.36
C SER A 99 -2.56 10.27 -1.05
N LYS A 100 -2.04 10.83 -2.15
CA LYS A 100 -0.87 10.24 -2.80
C LYS A 100 0.37 10.41 -1.93
N ILE A 101 0.54 11.58 -1.32
CA ILE A 101 1.65 11.82 -0.41
C ILE A 101 1.56 10.86 0.78
N ALA A 102 0.37 10.73 1.36
CA ALA A 102 0.14 9.82 2.49
C ALA A 102 0.44 8.37 2.10
N SER A 103 0.00 7.97 0.92
CA SER A 103 0.23 6.60 0.44
C SER A 103 1.71 6.32 0.22
N GLU A 104 2.43 7.28 -0.34
CA GLU A 104 3.87 7.15 -0.52
C GLU A 104 4.58 7.01 0.82
N GLU A 105 4.14 7.78 1.81
CA GLU A 105 4.73 7.70 3.13
C GLU A 105 4.47 6.34 3.78
N LEU A 106 3.26 5.83 3.66
CA LEU A 106 2.91 4.51 4.18
C LEU A 106 3.80 3.42 3.56
N VAL A 107 4.00 3.51 2.25
CA VAL A 107 4.84 2.53 1.57
C VAL A 107 6.27 2.60 2.06
N LYS A 108 6.80 3.81 2.27
CA LYS A 108 8.15 3.98 2.81
C LYS A 108 8.27 3.39 4.21
N MET A 109 7.20 3.40 4.97
CA MET A 109 7.19 2.84 6.32
C MET A 109 7.06 1.32 6.33
N GLY A 110 6.89 0.70 5.17
CA GLY A 110 6.81 -0.75 5.06
C GLY A 110 5.42 -1.34 4.91
N TYR A 111 4.40 -0.50 4.75
CA TYR A 111 3.05 -1.01 4.51
C TYR A 111 2.98 -1.57 3.09
N THR A 112 2.47 -2.78 2.96
CA THR A 112 2.53 -3.54 1.72
C THR A 112 1.24 -3.57 0.92
N ASN A 113 0.15 -3.06 1.47
CA ASN A 113 -1.15 -3.22 0.83
C ASN A 113 -1.92 -1.91 0.87
N VAL A 114 -1.39 -0.89 0.21
CA VAL A 114 -1.92 0.46 0.23
C VAL A 114 -2.58 0.79 -1.10
N LYS A 115 -3.83 1.20 -1.07
CA LYS A 115 -4.57 1.60 -2.26
C LYS A 115 -5.07 3.03 -2.08
N GLU A 116 -4.88 3.84 -3.09
CA GLU A 116 -5.22 5.25 -3.04
C GLU A 116 -6.34 5.51 -4.04
N PHE A 117 -7.42 6.15 -3.63
CA PHE A 117 -8.57 6.29 -4.49
C PHE A 117 -9.05 7.73 -4.72
N GLY A 118 -8.17 8.69 -4.62
CA GLY A 118 -8.49 10.04 -5.04
C GLY A 118 -9.11 10.90 -3.96
N GLY A 119 -10.14 11.61 -4.30
CA GLY A 119 -10.69 12.59 -3.40
C GLY A 119 -12.18 12.48 -3.19
N ILE A 120 -12.62 12.99 -2.06
CA ILE A 120 -14.03 12.96 -1.67
C ILE A 120 -14.88 13.80 -2.63
N ILE A 121 -14.27 14.76 -3.33
CA ILE A 121 -15.03 15.55 -4.29
C ILE A 121 -15.50 14.70 -5.46
N ASP A 122 -14.85 13.58 -5.72
CA ASP A 122 -15.24 12.69 -6.80
C ASP A 122 -15.90 11.40 -6.26
N TRP A 123 -16.23 11.38 -4.99
CA TRP A 123 -16.84 10.21 -4.35
C TRP A 123 -18.35 10.28 -4.52
N PRO A 124 -18.94 9.43 -5.35
CA PRO A 124 -20.36 9.53 -5.65
C PRO A 124 -21.26 8.79 -4.67
N TYR A 125 -20.70 8.28 -3.60
CA TYR A 125 -21.44 7.48 -2.63
C TYR A 125 -21.67 8.26 -1.35
N GLU A 126 -22.27 7.62 -0.36
CA GLU A 126 -22.66 8.25 0.87
C GLU A 126 -21.50 8.74 1.71
N ILE A 127 -21.67 9.83 2.39
CA ILE A 127 -20.72 10.29 3.40
C ILE A 127 -21.48 10.56 4.68
N VAL A 128 -20.77 10.60 5.79
CA VAL A 128 -21.36 10.83 7.12
C VAL A 128 -20.67 12.01 7.79
N LYS A 129 -21.22 12.47 8.89
CA LYS A 129 -20.59 13.53 9.67
C LYS A 129 -20.30 13.09 11.07
#